data_054c1fa1f94e959d5807cb9c3e963412
#
_entry.id   054c1fa1f94e959d5807cb9c3e963412
#
_cell.length_a   1.000
_cell.length_b   1.000
_cell.length_c   1.000
_cell.angle_alpha   90.00
_cell.angle_beta   90.00
_cell.angle_gamma   90.00
#
_symmetry.space_group_name_H-M   'P 1'
#
loop_
_entity.id
_entity.type
_entity.pdbx_description
1 polymer ?
#
loop_
_entity_poly.entity_id
_entity_poly.type
_entity_poly.pdbx_seq_one_letter_code
_entity_poly.pdbx_strand_id
1 'polypeptide(L)'
;MRKISKLLLALSFVVSLTSSAFAVTVASWGGAYTESQKLGYGDPTAKALGIEINWVDYSGGLSEIKAQKEAGAITWDIIDLFAFDTINGCDEGLFVKFDFDKDFPAAPDGTPASEDFFTGMPSECAVGNILYSWNYAFDTRAFDGKEPTTIKDFFDTKKFPGKRAIYKSALTNLEIALAADGVRMGKGGELLYRKLLEEGGIDRAMNKIKALCQDPNGGCVFWSRIHIHH
;
A
#
# COMPACT_ATOMS: atom_id res chain seq x y z
N MET A 1 17.30 -61.38 -56.81
CA MET A 1 17.31 -59.89 -57.00
C MET A 1 16.37 -59.25 -56.01
N ARG A 2 16.93 -58.68 -54.97
CA ARG A 2 16.16 -58.11 -53.82
C ARG A 2 15.88 -56.63 -54.08
N LYS A 3 14.62 -56.28 -54.15
CA LYS A 3 14.18 -54.87 -54.16
C LYS A 3 14.19 -54.31 -52.70
N ILE A 4 15.10 -53.40 -52.45
CA ILE A 4 15.15 -52.69 -51.18
C ILE A 4 14.18 -51.49 -51.30
N SER A 5 13.07 -51.57 -50.57
CA SER A 5 12.12 -50.48 -50.41
C SER A 5 12.71 -49.46 -49.46
N LYS A 6 12.96 -48.24 -49.92
CA LYS A 6 13.40 -47.11 -49.06
C LYS A 6 12.19 -46.50 -48.37
N LEU A 7 12.04 -46.83 -47.10
CA LEU A 7 11.06 -46.18 -46.22
C LEU A 7 11.62 -44.81 -45.76
N LEU A 8 11.15 -43.75 -46.38
CA LEU A 8 11.43 -42.38 -45.94
C LEU A 8 10.59 -42.09 -44.68
N LEU A 9 11.24 -42.15 -43.55
CA LEU A 9 10.66 -41.69 -42.26
C LEU A 9 10.75 -40.15 -42.23
N ALA A 10 9.66 -39.48 -42.58
CA ALA A 10 9.52 -38.04 -42.38
C ALA A 10 9.33 -37.77 -40.89
N LEU A 11 10.42 -37.40 -40.19
CA LEU A 11 10.39 -36.96 -38.82
C LEU A 11 9.86 -35.53 -38.80
N SER A 12 8.53 -35.38 -38.62
CA SER A 12 7.90 -34.08 -38.41
C SER A 12 8.32 -33.53 -37.03
N PHE A 13 9.30 -32.64 -37.04
CA PHE A 13 9.70 -31.89 -35.83
C PHE A 13 8.62 -30.83 -35.58
N VAL A 14 7.63 -31.17 -34.76
CA VAL A 14 6.67 -30.19 -34.23
C VAL A 14 7.44 -29.31 -33.26
N VAL A 15 7.89 -28.16 -33.73
CA VAL A 15 8.39 -27.09 -32.87
C VAL A 15 7.18 -26.54 -32.17
N SER A 16 6.90 -27.04 -30.97
CA SER A 16 5.98 -26.40 -30.04
C SER A 16 6.57 -25.03 -29.66
N LEU A 17 6.10 -24.00 -30.35
CA LEU A 17 6.28 -22.61 -29.87
C LEU A 17 5.55 -22.51 -28.53
N THR A 18 6.23 -22.85 -27.46
CA THR A 18 5.80 -22.44 -26.12
C THR A 18 5.91 -20.94 -26.11
N SER A 19 4.80 -20.26 -26.37
CA SER A 19 4.66 -18.84 -26.00
C SER A 19 4.95 -18.79 -24.51
N SER A 20 6.15 -18.34 -24.13
CA SER A 20 6.40 -17.97 -22.75
C SER A 20 5.39 -16.87 -22.44
N ALA A 21 4.33 -17.19 -21.72
CA ALA A 21 3.42 -16.19 -21.22
C ALA A 21 4.29 -15.20 -20.41
N PHE A 22 4.27 -13.95 -20.80
CA PHE A 22 4.98 -12.92 -20.06
C PHE A 22 4.28 -12.80 -18.70
N ALA A 23 5.01 -13.11 -17.64
CA ALA A 23 4.48 -13.04 -16.28
C ALA A 23 4.94 -11.74 -15.61
N VAL A 24 4.00 -11.03 -14.99
CA VAL A 24 4.25 -9.80 -14.22
C VAL A 24 4.03 -10.11 -12.74
N THR A 25 4.97 -9.78 -11.89
CA THR A 25 4.83 -9.94 -10.45
C THR A 25 4.47 -8.61 -9.79
N VAL A 26 3.33 -8.58 -9.11
CA VAL A 26 2.80 -7.42 -8.39
C VAL A 26 2.90 -7.65 -6.89
N ALA A 27 3.65 -6.80 -6.20
CA ALA A 27 3.70 -6.78 -4.73
C ALA A 27 2.64 -5.83 -4.19
N SER A 28 1.74 -6.33 -3.34
CA SER A 28 0.65 -5.56 -2.74
C SER A 28 0.41 -5.92 -1.29
N TRP A 29 -0.53 -5.24 -0.63
CA TRP A 29 -0.74 -5.28 0.82
C TRP A 29 -1.41 -6.55 1.33
N GLY A 30 -1.84 -7.45 0.45
CA GLY A 30 -2.49 -8.71 0.82
C GLY A 30 -3.98 -8.58 1.20
N GLY A 31 -4.57 -9.72 1.59
CA GLY A 31 -5.94 -9.80 2.08
C GLY A 31 -7.00 -9.26 1.11
N ALA A 32 -8.09 -8.72 1.65
CA ALA A 32 -9.21 -8.20 0.87
C ALA A 32 -8.81 -7.07 -0.09
N TYR A 33 -7.77 -6.30 0.23
CA TYR A 33 -7.29 -5.25 -0.64
C TYR A 33 -6.69 -5.82 -1.94
N THR A 34 -5.77 -6.77 -1.85
CA THR A 34 -5.21 -7.44 -3.04
C THR A 34 -6.28 -8.18 -3.83
N GLU A 35 -7.25 -8.82 -3.17
CA GLU A 35 -8.37 -9.45 -3.86
C GLU A 35 -9.23 -8.43 -4.62
N SER A 36 -9.46 -7.25 -4.08
CA SER A 36 -10.16 -6.18 -4.79
C SER A 36 -9.39 -5.68 -6.02
N GLN A 37 -8.07 -5.62 -5.96
CA GLN A 37 -7.21 -5.27 -7.09
C GLN A 37 -7.25 -6.35 -8.17
N LYS A 38 -7.17 -7.62 -7.80
CA LYS A 38 -7.31 -8.75 -8.74
C LYS A 38 -8.62 -8.66 -9.51
N LEU A 39 -9.75 -8.55 -8.79
CA LEU A 39 -11.08 -8.51 -9.38
C LEU A 39 -11.33 -7.22 -10.18
N GLY A 40 -10.85 -6.07 -9.68
CA GLY A 40 -11.13 -4.76 -10.25
C GLY A 40 -10.38 -4.51 -11.56
N TYR A 41 -9.11 -4.84 -11.61
CA TYR A 41 -8.26 -4.56 -12.78
C TYR A 41 -7.21 -5.64 -13.10
N GLY A 42 -6.73 -6.43 -12.14
CA GLY A 42 -5.70 -7.43 -12.37
C GLY A 42 -6.14 -8.51 -13.37
N ASP A 43 -7.19 -9.25 -13.06
CA ASP A 43 -7.72 -10.32 -13.91
C ASP A 43 -8.23 -9.81 -15.27
N PRO A 44 -8.98 -8.68 -15.34
CA PRO A 44 -9.36 -8.08 -16.62
C PRO A 44 -8.15 -7.72 -17.48
N THR A 45 -7.09 -7.16 -16.89
CA THR A 45 -5.85 -6.78 -17.60
C THR A 45 -5.08 -8.03 -18.07
N ALA A 46 -4.89 -9.00 -17.19
CA ALA A 46 -4.24 -10.27 -17.53
C ALA A 46 -4.91 -10.92 -18.74
N LYS A 47 -6.25 -10.98 -18.73
CA LYS A 47 -7.05 -11.51 -19.83
C LYS A 47 -6.91 -10.69 -21.12
N ALA A 48 -6.96 -9.36 -21.01
CA ALA A 48 -6.90 -8.47 -22.18
C ALA A 48 -5.53 -8.52 -22.87
N LEU A 49 -4.45 -8.62 -22.10
CA LEU A 49 -3.08 -8.64 -22.61
C LEU A 49 -2.53 -10.05 -22.86
N GLY A 50 -3.23 -11.10 -22.42
CA GLY A 50 -2.75 -12.48 -22.55
C GLY A 50 -1.49 -12.76 -21.71
N ILE A 51 -1.37 -12.11 -20.55
CA ILE A 51 -0.24 -12.26 -19.62
C ILE A 51 -0.68 -12.97 -18.35
N GLU A 52 0.28 -13.47 -17.56
CA GLU A 52 0.07 -13.95 -16.21
C GLU A 52 0.44 -12.84 -15.21
N ILE A 53 -0.39 -12.64 -14.16
CA ILE A 53 -0.07 -11.73 -13.07
C ILE A 53 0.07 -12.53 -11.78
N ASN A 54 1.30 -12.54 -11.24
CA ASN A 54 1.62 -13.13 -9.95
C ASN A 54 1.50 -12.09 -8.85
N TRP A 55 0.76 -12.41 -7.78
CA TRP A 55 0.58 -11.51 -6.66
C TRP A 55 1.37 -11.98 -5.45
N VAL A 56 2.13 -11.10 -4.83
CA VAL A 56 2.86 -11.37 -3.59
C VAL A 56 2.47 -10.36 -2.51
N ASP A 57 2.38 -10.85 -1.28
CA ASP A 57 2.08 -10.00 -0.13
C ASP A 57 3.33 -9.23 0.30
N TYR A 58 3.13 -7.97 0.61
CA TYR A 58 4.17 -7.02 0.98
C TYR A 58 3.72 -6.18 2.19
N SER A 59 4.65 -5.76 3.03
CA SER A 59 4.33 -5.10 4.31
C SER A 59 4.74 -3.62 4.37
N GLY A 60 5.12 -3.03 3.24
CA GLY A 60 5.55 -1.63 3.15
C GLY A 60 7.04 -1.39 3.41
N GLY A 61 7.48 -0.17 3.12
CA GLY A 61 8.86 0.27 3.25
C GLY A 61 9.76 -0.08 2.06
N LEU A 62 11.00 0.37 2.07
CA LEU A 62 11.92 0.20 0.94
C LEU A 62 12.97 -0.90 1.15
N SER A 63 12.99 -1.54 2.31
CA SER A 63 14.09 -2.45 2.70
C SER A 63 14.23 -3.65 1.77
N GLU A 64 13.10 -4.30 1.42
CA GLU A 64 13.13 -5.48 0.56
C GLU A 64 13.46 -5.12 -0.89
N ILE A 65 12.96 -3.98 -1.35
CA ILE A 65 13.25 -3.44 -2.69
C ILE A 65 14.75 -3.15 -2.83
N LYS A 66 15.34 -2.50 -1.81
CA LYS A 66 16.78 -2.24 -1.75
C LYS A 66 17.59 -3.53 -1.77
N ALA A 67 17.17 -4.52 -0.99
CA ALA A 67 17.85 -5.81 -0.95
C ALA A 67 17.81 -6.54 -2.31
N GLN A 68 16.69 -6.54 -3.02
CA GLN A 68 16.57 -7.10 -4.37
C GLN A 68 17.49 -6.36 -5.36
N LYS A 69 17.54 -5.03 -5.29
CA LYS A 69 18.41 -4.22 -6.14
C LYS A 69 19.89 -4.49 -5.86
N GLU A 70 20.29 -4.52 -4.61
CA GLU A 70 21.66 -4.79 -4.19
C GLU A 70 22.11 -6.20 -4.60
N ALA A 71 21.22 -7.18 -4.52
CA ALA A 71 21.47 -8.54 -4.96
C ALA A 71 21.49 -8.69 -6.49
N GLY A 72 21.06 -7.68 -7.25
CA GLY A 72 20.87 -7.78 -8.70
C GLY A 72 19.81 -8.80 -9.11
N ALA A 73 18.88 -9.13 -8.23
CA ALA A 73 17.85 -10.13 -8.40
C ALA A 73 16.46 -9.51 -8.16
N ILE A 74 15.99 -8.73 -9.11
CA ILE A 74 14.66 -8.10 -9.06
C ILE A 74 13.61 -9.17 -9.37
N THR A 75 12.67 -9.35 -8.45
CA THR A 75 11.58 -10.33 -8.54
C THR A 75 10.21 -9.69 -8.59
N TRP A 76 10.09 -8.39 -8.32
CA TRP A 76 8.85 -7.63 -8.37
C TRP A 76 8.91 -6.62 -9.51
N ASP A 77 7.92 -6.66 -10.39
CA ASP A 77 7.83 -5.74 -11.51
C ASP A 77 7.05 -4.48 -11.14
N ILE A 78 5.99 -4.65 -10.34
CA ILE A 78 5.11 -3.57 -9.87
C ILE A 78 4.96 -3.67 -8.36
N ILE A 79 4.95 -2.53 -7.68
CA ILE A 79 4.85 -2.48 -6.22
C ILE A 79 3.83 -1.41 -5.81
N ASP A 80 2.93 -1.79 -4.91
CA ASP A 80 1.97 -0.86 -4.31
C ASP A 80 2.57 -0.25 -3.04
N LEU A 81 2.79 1.05 -3.04
CA LEU A 81 3.53 1.78 -2.01
C LEU A 81 2.74 2.94 -1.43
N PHE A 82 3.08 3.34 -0.24
CA PHE A 82 2.71 4.66 0.25
C PHE A 82 3.40 5.77 -0.55
N ALA A 83 2.73 6.91 -0.72
CA ALA A 83 3.25 8.04 -1.47
C ALA A 83 4.65 8.51 -0.98
N PHE A 84 4.89 8.52 0.32
CA PHE A 84 6.19 8.92 0.88
C PHE A 84 7.31 7.89 0.58
N ASP A 85 7.01 6.58 0.59
CA ASP A 85 7.97 5.56 0.17
C ASP A 85 8.27 5.65 -1.32
N THR A 86 7.25 6.00 -2.11
CA THR A 86 7.41 6.22 -3.55
C THR A 86 8.35 7.38 -3.86
N ILE A 87 8.19 8.53 -3.18
CA ILE A 87 9.08 9.69 -3.33
C ILE A 87 10.50 9.30 -2.96
N ASN A 88 10.70 8.76 -1.76
CA ASN A 88 12.02 8.39 -1.27
C ASN A 88 12.69 7.36 -2.19
N GLY A 89 11.94 6.33 -2.64
CA GLY A 89 12.47 5.31 -3.54
C GLY A 89 12.80 5.86 -4.93
N CYS A 90 12.04 6.83 -5.42
CA CYS A 90 12.32 7.53 -6.67
C CYS A 90 13.62 8.36 -6.58
N ASP A 91 13.77 9.12 -5.51
CA ASP A 91 14.97 9.94 -5.25
C ASP A 91 16.23 9.07 -5.08
N GLU A 92 16.09 7.89 -4.50
CA GLU A 92 17.16 6.89 -4.37
C GLU A 92 17.40 6.09 -5.67
N GLY A 93 16.64 6.36 -6.73
CA GLY A 93 16.76 5.66 -8.02
C GLY A 93 16.38 4.19 -7.96
N LEU A 94 15.47 3.81 -7.08
CA LEU A 94 14.98 2.43 -6.95
C LEU A 94 13.95 2.07 -8.03
N PHE A 95 13.27 3.07 -8.59
CA PHE A 95 12.16 2.91 -9.52
C PHE A 95 12.46 3.51 -10.89
N VAL A 96 11.75 3.04 -11.89
CA VAL A 96 11.76 3.61 -13.24
C VAL A 96 10.99 4.94 -13.22
N LYS A 97 11.54 5.95 -13.89
CA LYS A 97 10.85 7.22 -14.13
C LYS A 97 9.98 7.10 -15.36
N PHE A 98 8.80 7.70 -15.30
CA PHE A 98 7.85 7.77 -16.40
C PHE A 98 7.86 9.16 -17.07
N ASP A 99 7.74 9.14 -18.38
CA ASP A 99 7.22 10.27 -19.15
C ASP A 99 5.73 10.02 -19.33
N PHE A 100 4.90 10.67 -18.49
CA PHE A 100 3.48 10.32 -18.35
C PHE A 100 2.73 10.36 -19.68
N ASP A 101 2.94 11.38 -20.51
CA ASP A 101 2.19 11.53 -21.76
C ASP A 101 2.72 10.63 -22.89
N LYS A 102 3.89 10.04 -22.70
CA LYS A 102 4.47 9.11 -23.66
C LYS A 102 4.24 7.65 -23.24
N ASP A 103 4.36 7.36 -21.93
CA ASP A 103 4.34 6.01 -21.40
C ASP A 103 2.92 5.54 -21.04
N PHE A 104 1.97 6.47 -20.84
CA PHE A 104 0.57 6.17 -20.55
C PHE A 104 -0.37 6.74 -21.61
N PRO A 105 -1.48 6.06 -21.92
CA PRO A 105 -2.49 6.61 -22.81
C PRO A 105 -3.22 7.79 -22.14
N ALA A 106 -3.73 8.70 -22.96
CA ALA A 106 -4.66 9.72 -22.49
C ALA A 106 -5.96 9.06 -21.94
N ALA A 107 -6.61 9.78 -21.02
CA ALA A 107 -7.92 9.37 -20.52
C ALA A 107 -8.96 9.26 -21.66
N PRO A 108 -10.08 8.53 -21.48
CA PRO A 108 -11.09 8.35 -22.51
C PRO A 108 -11.72 9.64 -23.06
N ASP A 109 -11.68 10.73 -22.27
CA ASP A 109 -12.16 12.06 -22.68
C ASP A 109 -11.08 12.91 -23.39
N GLY A 110 -9.87 12.37 -23.55
CA GLY A 110 -8.75 13.03 -24.20
C GLY A 110 -7.84 13.82 -23.25
N THR A 111 -8.10 13.81 -21.94
CA THR A 111 -7.20 14.43 -20.94
C THR A 111 -5.84 13.74 -20.98
N PRO A 112 -4.72 14.47 -21.12
CA PRO A 112 -3.37 13.90 -21.08
C PRO A 112 -3.12 13.16 -19.76
N ALA A 113 -2.33 12.09 -19.79
CA ALA A 113 -2.04 11.30 -18.59
C ALA A 113 -1.36 12.15 -17.48
N SER A 114 -0.54 13.13 -17.85
CA SER A 114 0.07 14.08 -16.91
C SER A 114 -0.93 14.94 -16.13
N GLU A 115 -2.16 15.08 -16.62
CA GLU A 115 -3.23 15.89 -16.03
C GLU A 115 -4.36 15.05 -15.42
N ASP A 116 -4.45 13.75 -15.73
CA ASP A 116 -5.55 12.87 -15.33
C ASP A 116 -5.41 12.34 -13.89
N PHE A 117 -4.19 12.19 -13.41
CA PHE A 117 -3.96 11.71 -12.06
C PHE A 117 -4.13 12.82 -11.01
N PHE A 118 -4.53 12.43 -9.79
CA PHE A 118 -4.75 13.38 -8.69
C PHE A 118 -3.57 14.32 -8.49
N THR A 119 -3.85 15.63 -8.45
CA THR A 119 -2.86 16.65 -8.08
C THR A 119 -2.29 16.36 -6.69
N GLY A 120 -0.97 16.31 -6.58
CA GLY A 120 -0.27 15.97 -5.33
C GLY A 120 0.02 14.48 -5.16
N MET A 121 -0.28 13.65 -6.13
CA MET A 121 0.36 12.33 -6.28
C MET A 121 1.75 12.55 -6.88
N PRO A 122 2.78 12.27 -6.12
CA PRO A 122 3.91 13.19 -6.16
C PRO A 122 5.12 12.64 -6.87
N SER A 123 5.03 11.63 -7.69
CA SER A 123 6.25 11.00 -8.17
C SER A 123 6.23 10.73 -9.66
N GLU A 124 7.28 11.17 -10.34
CA GLU A 124 7.58 10.75 -11.71
C GLU A 124 7.85 9.24 -11.85
N CYS A 125 7.89 8.50 -10.74
CA CYS A 125 8.11 7.06 -10.72
C CYS A 125 6.84 6.26 -10.39
N ALA A 126 5.68 6.88 -10.22
CA ALA A 126 4.47 6.17 -9.84
C ALA A 126 3.19 6.86 -10.27
N VAL A 127 2.14 6.08 -10.41
CA VAL A 127 0.75 6.54 -10.59
C VAL A 127 -0.05 6.36 -9.31
N GLY A 128 -0.99 7.26 -9.06
CA GLY A 128 -1.91 7.14 -7.94
C GLY A 128 -2.93 6.03 -8.18
N ASN A 129 -3.00 5.09 -7.25
CA ASN A 129 -3.89 3.94 -7.33
C ASN A 129 -5.11 4.08 -6.41
N ILE A 130 -4.91 4.54 -5.16
CA ILE A 130 -5.98 4.62 -4.16
C ILE A 130 -5.76 5.78 -3.19
N LEU A 131 -6.86 6.34 -2.72
CA LEU A 131 -6.90 7.19 -1.53
C LEU A 131 -7.41 6.37 -0.35
N TYR A 132 -6.78 6.50 0.78
CA TYR A 132 -7.20 5.85 2.01
C TYR A 132 -7.30 6.84 3.16
N SER A 133 -8.01 6.47 4.22
CA SER A 133 -8.12 7.25 5.45
C SER A 133 -7.82 6.39 6.67
N TRP A 134 -7.29 7.03 7.70
CA TRP A 134 -7.13 6.43 9.00
C TRP A 134 -8.31 6.84 9.88
N ASN A 135 -9.02 5.84 10.36
CA ASN A 135 -10.19 6.04 11.22
C ASN A 135 -10.01 5.21 12.49
N TYR A 136 -10.64 5.65 13.59
CA TYR A 136 -10.83 4.76 14.72
C TYR A 136 -12.21 4.09 14.61
N ALA A 137 -12.30 2.88 15.13
CA ALA A 137 -13.53 2.13 15.22
C ALA A 137 -13.72 1.63 16.66
N PHE A 138 -14.95 1.33 17.03
CA PHE A 138 -15.33 0.80 18.33
C PHE A 138 -16.52 -0.14 18.20
N ASP A 139 -16.67 -1.03 19.17
CA ASP A 139 -17.84 -1.90 19.27
C ASP A 139 -18.98 -1.12 19.96
N THR A 140 -20.03 -0.81 19.20
CA THR A 140 -21.18 -0.07 19.73
C THR A 140 -21.86 -0.76 20.90
N ARG A 141 -21.79 -2.08 20.99
CA ARG A 141 -22.36 -2.88 22.08
C ARG A 141 -21.72 -2.58 23.45
N ALA A 142 -20.53 -1.97 23.45
CA ALA A 142 -19.78 -1.68 24.68
C ALA A 142 -20.17 -0.37 25.34
N PHE A 143 -21.06 0.46 24.75
CA PHE A 143 -21.23 1.85 25.18
C PHE A 143 -22.66 2.29 25.52
N ASP A 144 -23.67 1.45 25.33
CA ASP A 144 -25.09 1.72 25.68
C ASP A 144 -25.60 3.12 25.22
N GLY A 145 -25.30 3.49 23.97
CA GLY A 145 -25.72 4.76 23.38
C GLY A 145 -24.89 5.98 23.84
N LYS A 146 -23.74 5.75 24.47
CA LYS A 146 -22.79 6.81 24.89
C LYS A 146 -21.44 6.62 24.20
N GLU A 147 -21.48 6.41 22.90
CA GLU A 147 -20.32 6.11 22.08
C GLU A 147 -19.29 7.24 22.06
N PRO A 148 -18.00 6.94 21.85
CA PRO A 148 -16.99 7.94 21.57
C PRO A 148 -17.28 8.62 20.22
N THR A 149 -17.22 9.94 20.19
CA THR A 149 -17.56 10.75 19.00
C THR A 149 -16.40 11.56 18.46
N THR A 150 -15.32 11.67 19.21
CA THR A 150 -14.15 12.47 18.84
C THR A 150 -12.86 11.68 19.05
N ILE A 151 -11.80 12.10 18.39
CA ILE A 151 -10.48 11.51 18.60
C ILE A 151 -9.98 11.71 20.05
N LYS A 152 -10.46 12.73 20.76
CA LYS A 152 -10.15 12.93 22.19
C LYS A 152 -10.76 11.82 23.04
N ASP A 153 -11.96 11.36 22.69
CA ASP A 153 -12.62 10.26 23.39
C ASP A 153 -11.82 8.94 23.25
N PHE A 154 -11.14 8.74 22.13
CA PHE A 154 -10.24 7.58 21.98
C PHE A 154 -9.12 7.58 23.03
N PHE A 155 -8.65 8.72 23.48
CA PHE A 155 -7.62 8.88 24.51
C PHE A 155 -8.17 9.05 25.93
N ASP A 156 -9.48 9.19 26.11
CA ASP A 156 -10.12 9.31 27.42
C ASP A 156 -10.49 7.94 27.96
N THR A 157 -9.55 7.29 28.63
CA THR A 157 -9.71 5.98 29.25
C THR A 157 -10.55 5.98 30.51
N LYS A 158 -10.79 7.16 31.11
CA LYS A 158 -11.69 7.30 32.27
C LYS A 158 -13.14 7.26 31.82
N LYS A 159 -13.49 8.00 30.77
CA LYS A 159 -14.83 8.02 30.20
C LYS A 159 -15.13 6.76 29.39
N PHE A 160 -14.15 6.27 28.67
CA PHE A 160 -14.24 5.09 27.81
C PHE A 160 -13.15 4.07 28.21
N PRO A 161 -13.35 3.27 29.25
CA PRO A 161 -12.36 2.28 29.68
C PRO A 161 -12.19 1.16 28.65
N GLY A 162 -11.03 0.50 28.66
CA GLY A 162 -10.70 -0.63 27.78
C GLY A 162 -9.47 -0.39 26.93
N LYS A 163 -8.94 -1.47 26.36
CA LYS A 163 -7.72 -1.45 25.54
C LYS A 163 -7.93 -0.73 24.22
N ARG A 164 -6.85 -0.11 23.72
CA ARG A 164 -6.78 0.49 22.39
C ARG A 164 -5.92 -0.37 21.48
N ALA A 165 -6.46 -0.78 20.35
CA ALA A 165 -5.69 -1.38 19.27
C ALA A 165 -5.05 -0.25 18.44
N ILE A 166 -3.73 -0.25 18.34
CA ILE A 166 -2.96 0.79 17.65
C ILE A 166 -2.03 0.13 16.64
N TYR A 167 -1.98 0.66 15.42
CA TYR A 167 -1.02 0.19 14.41
C TYR A 167 0.41 0.43 14.89
N LYS A 168 1.27 -0.59 14.77
CA LYS A 168 2.67 -0.52 15.23
C LYS A 168 3.54 0.29 14.27
N SER A 169 3.27 1.58 14.16
CA SER A 169 4.02 2.52 13.33
C SER A 169 3.92 3.92 13.95
N ALA A 170 4.87 4.78 13.65
CA ALA A 170 4.77 6.22 13.93
C ALA A 170 3.73 6.90 13.02
N LEU A 171 3.61 6.39 11.78
CA LEU A 171 2.69 6.90 10.76
C LEU A 171 1.28 7.04 11.30
N THR A 172 0.72 8.22 11.19
CA THR A 172 -0.63 8.63 11.61
C THR A 172 -0.86 8.64 13.13
N ASN A 173 -0.20 7.74 13.88
CA ASN A 173 -0.36 7.70 15.34
C ASN A 173 0.12 8.98 16.02
N LEU A 174 1.20 9.59 15.52
CA LEU A 174 1.72 10.84 16.08
C LEU A 174 0.77 12.00 15.81
N GLU A 175 0.23 12.08 14.60
CA GLU A 175 -0.75 13.08 14.20
C GLU A 175 -2.06 12.93 14.99
N ILE A 176 -2.55 11.71 15.13
CA ILE A 176 -3.75 11.39 15.92
C ILE A 176 -3.55 11.78 17.38
N ALA A 177 -2.38 11.52 17.97
CA ALA A 177 -2.06 11.90 19.32
C ALA A 177 -2.05 13.42 19.52
N LEU A 178 -1.48 14.18 18.59
CA LEU A 178 -1.50 15.64 18.61
C LEU A 178 -2.92 16.21 18.45
N ALA A 179 -3.73 15.62 17.57
CA ALA A 179 -5.13 16.00 17.40
C ALA A 179 -5.93 15.78 18.70
N ALA A 180 -5.73 14.62 19.35
CA ALA A 180 -6.33 14.33 20.66
C ALA A 180 -5.83 15.27 21.77
N ASP A 181 -4.61 15.78 21.65
CA ASP A 181 -4.02 16.77 22.56
C ASP A 181 -4.39 18.21 22.22
N GLY A 182 -5.33 18.41 21.29
CA GLY A 182 -5.94 19.70 20.97
C GLY A 182 -5.22 20.50 19.89
N VAL A 183 -4.23 19.94 19.20
CA VAL A 183 -3.65 20.58 18.03
C VAL A 183 -4.67 20.53 16.89
N ARG A 184 -4.91 21.66 16.22
CA ARG A 184 -5.82 21.74 15.08
C ARG A 184 -5.27 20.97 13.91
N MET A 185 -6.14 20.27 13.16
CA MET A 185 -5.69 19.48 12.01
C MET A 185 -5.24 20.35 10.83
N GLY A 186 -5.94 21.44 10.55
CA GLY A 186 -5.78 22.18 9.31
C GLY A 186 -6.35 21.44 8.11
N LYS A 187 -6.10 21.93 6.89
CA LYS A 187 -6.52 21.27 5.66
C LYS A 187 -5.59 20.08 5.40
N GLY A 188 -6.16 18.89 5.27
CA GLY A 188 -5.35 17.69 5.02
C GLY A 188 -4.39 17.30 6.14
N GLY A 189 -4.55 17.85 7.35
CA GLY A 189 -3.68 17.51 8.49
C GLY A 189 -2.36 18.30 8.55
N GLU A 190 -2.18 19.32 7.71
CA GLU A 190 -0.91 20.04 7.60
C GLU A 190 -0.44 20.68 8.92
N LEU A 191 -1.36 21.12 9.80
CA LEU A 191 -0.98 21.74 11.07
C LEU A 191 -0.45 20.69 12.06
N LEU A 192 -0.94 19.46 12.01
CA LEU A 192 -0.40 18.36 12.80
C LEU A 192 1.02 18.03 12.37
N TYR A 193 1.23 17.89 11.05
CA TYR A 193 2.54 17.62 10.49
C TYR A 193 3.54 18.73 10.83
N ARG A 194 3.16 20.02 10.65
CA ARG A 194 4.02 21.14 11.05
C ARG A 194 4.38 21.10 12.54
N LYS A 195 3.40 20.72 13.37
CA LYS A 195 3.65 20.60 14.82
C LYS A 195 4.63 19.48 15.16
N LEU A 196 4.65 18.38 14.41
CA LEU A 196 5.65 17.32 14.57
C LEU A 196 7.06 17.80 14.20
N LEU A 197 7.19 18.72 13.25
CA LEU A 197 8.48 19.29 12.85
C LEU A 197 9.05 20.33 13.82
N GLU A 198 8.21 20.87 14.72
CA GLU A 198 8.67 21.79 15.74
C GLU A 198 9.48 21.06 16.83
N GLU A 199 10.38 21.77 17.50
CA GLU A 199 11.12 21.23 18.65
C GLU A 199 10.16 20.67 19.71
N GLY A 200 10.40 19.43 20.14
CA GLY A 200 9.55 18.72 21.10
C GLY A 200 8.19 18.26 20.56
N GLY A 201 7.86 18.48 19.27
CA GLY A 201 6.58 18.08 18.69
C GLY A 201 6.39 16.57 18.68
N ILE A 202 7.40 15.83 18.28
CA ILE A 202 7.40 14.35 18.32
C ILE A 202 7.30 13.85 19.75
N ASP A 203 8.08 14.40 20.68
CA ASP A 203 8.04 14.01 22.09
C ASP A 203 6.67 14.24 22.70
N ARG A 204 6.00 15.34 22.37
CA ARG A 204 4.63 15.64 22.79
C ARG A 204 3.65 14.56 22.33
N ALA A 205 3.71 14.16 21.05
CA ALA A 205 2.88 13.11 20.50
C ALA A 205 3.17 11.74 21.14
N MET A 206 4.45 11.40 21.27
CA MET A 206 4.90 10.15 21.90
C MET A 206 4.49 10.05 23.37
N ASN A 207 4.61 11.14 24.14
CA ASN A 207 4.18 11.17 25.52
C ASN A 207 2.67 10.97 25.67
N LYS A 208 1.87 11.49 24.74
CA LYS A 208 0.42 11.26 24.70
C LYS A 208 0.08 9.80 24.46
N ILE A 209 0.76 9.14 23.50
CA ILE A 209 0.60 7.70 23.22
C ILE A 209 1.08 6.88 24.42
N LYS A 210 2.24 7.21 24.99
CA LYS A 210 2.79 6.52 26.15
C LYS A 210 1.84 6.58 27.34
N ALA A 211 1.28 7.74 27.62
CA ALA A 211 0.29 7.91 28.69
C ALA A 211 -0.95 7.02 28.47
N LEU A 212 -1.47 6.96 27.25
CA LEU A 212 -2.58 6.07 26.88
C LEU A 212 -2.24 4.59 27.10
N CYS A 213 -1.06 4.17 26.65
CA CYS A 213 -0.65 2.75 26.71
C CYS A 213 -0.31 2.28 28.14
N GLN A 214 0.07 3.20 29.03
CA GLN A 214 0.39 2.94 30.44
C GLN A 214 -0.81 3.14 31.38
N ASP A 215 -1.95 3.63 30.88
CA ASP A 215 -3.13 3.89 31.71
C ASP A 215 -3.74 2.59 32.23
N PRO A 216 -3.98 2.44 33.54
CA PRO A 216 -4.55 1.22 34.12
C PRO A 216 -5.99 0.93 33.66
N ASN A 217 -6.75 1.96 33.25
CA ASN A 217 -8.11 1.82 32.72
C ASN A 217 -8.14 1.53 31.21
N GLY A 218 -6.98 1.55 30.55
CA GLY A 218 -6.84 1.43 29.12
C GLY A 218 -5.73 0.44 28.71
N GLY A 219 -4.65 0.98 28.21
CA GLY A 219 -3.53 0.24 27.67
C GLY A 219 -3.63 0.02 26.16
N CYS A 220 -2.52 -0.37 25.55
CA CYS A 220 -2.44 -0.57 24.11
C CYS A 220 -2.21 -2.02 23.75
N VAL A 221 -2.82 -2.42 22.63
CA VAL A 221 -2.46 -3.62 21.87
C VAL A 221 -1.94 -3.15 20.53
N PHE A 222 -0.73 -3.56 20.17
CA PHE A 222 -0.13 -3.18 18.89
C PHE A 222 -0.39 -4.28 17.86
N TRP A 223 -0.80 -3.89 16.66
CA TRP A 223 -0.95 -4.77 15.52
C TRP A 223 -0.07 -4.30 14.35
N SER A 224 0.48 -5.23 13.59
CA SER A 224 1.40 -4.96 12.48
C SER A 224 0.87 -5.39 11.11
N ARG A 225 -0.27 -6.10 11.07
CA ARG A 225 -0.96 -6.51 9.84
C ARG A 225 -2.47 -6.47 10.06
N ILE A 226 -3.20 -6.05 9.04
CA ILE A 226 -4.64 -6.22 9.00
C ILE A 226 -4.91 -7.67 8.61
N HIS A 227 -5.06 -8.56 9.60
CA HIS A 227 -5.69 -9.85 9.37
C HIS A 227 -7.19 -9.64 9.59
N ILE A 228 -7.92 -9.38 8.52
CA ILE A 228 -9.38 -9.47 8.53
C ILE A 228 -9.69 -10.96 8.44
N HIS A 229 -9.93 -11.59 9.58
CA HIS A 229 -10.56 -12.91 9.60
C HIS A 229 -12.05 -12.70 9.29
N HIS A 230 -12.50 -13.32 8.20
CA HIS A 230 -13.91 -13.47 7.88
C HIS A 230 -14.56 -14.51 8.77
#